data_e898fe5459eae2777726a51a4d74a7e3
#
_entry.id   e898fe5459eae2777726a51a4d74a7e3
#
_cell.length_a   1.000
_cell.length_b   1.000
_cell.length_c   1.000
_cell.angle_alpha   90.00
_cell.angle_beta   90.00
_cell.angle_gamma   90.00
#
_symmetry.space_group_name_H-M   'P 1'
#
loop_
_entity.id
_entity.type
_entity.pdbx_description
1 polymer ?
#
loop_
_entity_poly.entity_id
_entity_poly.type
_entity_poly.pdbx_seq_one_letter_code
_entity_poly.pdbx_strand_id
1 'polypeptide(L)'
;MYTIAALYHFTRFADPAALRPALLDLCLAREVKGTLLLAQEGINGTIAGPRAGIDAVLAHIRALPGCADLEWKEATSDHPPFARMKVRLKKEIVTMGQPDVDPKARVGHYVEPEEWNDLIRSPDVAVIDTRNDYEVAIGTFEGAVDPQTESFRDFPAWWEANKDRFHNKRIAMFCTGGIRCEKSTNFLLGQGVEEVYHLKGGILRYLEETPAENSTWQGECFVFDNRVSVGHGLKEGPYDLCHGCRRPILEEDKARPEYEAGVSCHHCIDETSDEDKARFRERQKQIALAQTRGERHLAAE
;
A
#
# COMPACT_ATOMS: atom_id res chain seq x y z
N MET A 1 -20.59 -10.25 -2.02
CA MET A 1 -19.21 -10.34 -2.51
C MET A 1 -18.84 -9.02 -3.18
N TYR A 2 -17.75 -8.42 -2.78
CA TYR A 2 -17.20 -7.17 -3.32
C TYR A 2 -15.99 -7.48 -4.20
N THR A 3 -15.88 -6.81 -5.36
CA THR A 3 -14.65 -6.81 -6.16
C THR A 3 -13.77 -5.67 -5.67
N ILE A 4 -12.50 -5.94 -5.42
CA ILE A 4 -11.49 -4.99 -5.00
C ILE A 4 -10.54 -4.78 -6.18
N ALA A 5 -10.21 -3.52 -6.49
CA ALA A 5 -9.22 -3.17 -7.49
C ALA A 5 -8.17 -2.24 -6.88
N ALA A 6 -6.92 -2.73 -6.80
CA ALA A 6 -5.76 -1.94 -6.43
C ALA A 6 -5.03 -1.50 -7.69
N LEU A 7 -4.89 -0.20 -7.89
CA LEU A 7 -4.37 0.39 -9.11
C LEU A 7 -3.39 1.52 -8.84
N TYR A 8 -2.45 1.69 -9.74
CA TYR A 8 -1.69 2.93 -9.90
C TYR A 8 -1.29 3.12 -11.36
N HIS A 9 -1.12 4.37 -11.76
CA HIS A 9 -0.60 4.69 -13.06
C HIS A 9 0.13 6.03 -13.04
N PHE A 10 1.40 6.01 -13.44
CA PHE A 10 2.15 7.23 -13.64
C PHE A 10 1.84 7.81 -15.02
N THR A 11 1.31 9.04 -15.03
CA THR A 11 1.02 9.82 -16.23
C THR A 11 1.22 11.30 -15.92
N ARG A 12 0.95 12.19 -16.87
CA ARG A 12 1.00 13.64 -16.62
C ARG A 12 -0.38 14.23 -16.79
N PHE A 13 -1.05 14.49 -15.65
CA PHE A 13 -2.30 15.25 -15.66
C PHE A 13 -2.02 16.75 -15.63
N ALA A 14 -2.54 17.47 -16.62
CA ALA A 14 -2.43 18.93 -16.65
C ALA A 14 -3.18 19.59 -15.49
N ASP A 15 -4.36 19.09 -15.16
CA ASP A 15 -5.19 19.55 -14.05
C ASP A 15 -5.87 18.37 -13.34
N PRO A 16 -5.23 17.75 -12.34
CA PRO A 16 -5.84 16.67 -11.58
C PRO A 16 -7.05 17.13 -10.76
N ALA A 17 -7.18 18.44 -10.46
CA ALA A 17 -8.32 18.94 -9.72
C ALA A 17 -9.60 18.92 -10.56
N ALA A 18 -9.50 19.18 -11.86
CA ALA A 18 -10.64 19.10 -12.78
C ALA A 18 -11.16 17.66 -12.95
N LEU A 19 -10.31 16.63 -12.78
CA LEU A 19 -10.72 15.23 -12.90
C LEU A 19 -11.50 14.72 -11.68
N ARG A 20 -11.28 15.31 -10.51
CA ARG A 20 -11.79 14.83 -9.24
C ARG A 20 -13.31 14.75 -9.14
N PRO A 21 -14.11 15.80 -9.51
CA PRO A 21 -15.56 15.76 -9.32
C PRO A 21 -16.20 14.62 -10.10
N ALA A 22 -15.95 14.51 -11.39
CA ALA A 22 -16.55 13.49 -12.25
C ALA A 22 -16.20 12.05 -11.78
N LEU A 23 -14.95 11.84 -11.36
CA LEU A 23 -14.50 10.55 -10.84
C LEU A 23 -15.19 10.21 -9.51
N LEU A 24 -15.33 11.16 -8.60
CA LEU A 24 -16.00 10.97 -7.32
C LEU A 24 -17.50 10.67 -7.52
N ASP A 25 -18.19 11.46 -8.36
CA ASP A 25 -19.61 11.30 -8.65
C ASP A 25 -19.90 9.93 -9.29
N LEU A 26 -19.03 9.49 -10.21
CA LEU A 26 -19.14 8.16 -10.81
C LEU A 26 -19.00 7.05 -9.76
N CYS A 27 -17.98 7.14 -8.89
CA CYS A 27 -17.77 6.16 -7.83
C CYS A 27 -19.00 6.07 -6.92
N LEU A 28 -19.55 7.21 -6.50
CA LEU A 28 -20.73 7.26 -5.64
C LEU A 28 -21.98 6.69 -6.35
N ALA A 29 -22.21 7.06 -7.61
CA ALA A 29 -23.33 6.55 -8.41
C ALA A 29 -23.25 5.03 -8.68
N ARG A 30 -22.06 4.45 -8.61
CA ARG A 30 -21.78 3.02 -8.82
C ARG A 30 -21.56 2.24 -7.53
N GLU A 31 -21.82 2.82 -6.37
CA GLU A 31 -21.64 2.19 -5.05
C GLU A 31 -20.20 1.72 -4.80
N VAL A 32 -19.22 2.37 -5.46
CA VAL A 32 -17.80 2.10 -5.28
C VAL A 32 -17.27 2.92 -4.14
N LYS A 33 -16.51 2.27 -3.24
CA LYS A 33 -15.86 2.87 -2.07
C LYS A 33 -14.36 2.65 -2.16
N GLY A 34 -13.59 3.40 -1.36
CA GLY A 34 -12.14 3.29 -1.33
C GLY A 34 -11.44 4.64 -1.31
N THR A 35 -10.18 4.63 -1.65
CA THR A 35 -9.40 5.87 -1.75
C THR A 35 -8.67 5.91 -3.09
N LEU A 36 -8.88 6.99 -3.85
CA LEU A 36 -8.10 7.34 -5.03
C LEU A 36 -7.33 8.63 -4.76
N LEU A 37 -6.06 8.62 -5.06
CA LEU A 37 -5.16 9.77 -5.01
C LEU A 37 -4.90 10.26 -6.43
N LEU A 38 -5.09 11.55 -6.66
CA LEU A 38 -4.79 12.22 -7.92
C LEU A 38 -3.68 13.25 -7.68
N ALA A 39 -2.67 13.23 -8.52
CA ALA A 39 -1.59 14.21 -8.56
C ALA A 39 -1.22 14.53 -10.01
N GLN A 40 -0.37 15.53 -10.25
CA GLN A 40 0.14 15.80 -11.59
C GLN A 40 0.89 14.61 -12.20
N GLU A 41 1.49 13.77 -11.36
CA GLU A 41 2.24 12.57 -11.76
C GLU A 41 1.38 11.33 -12.01
N GLY A 42 0.04 11.38 -11.77
CA GLY A 42 -0.83 10.24 -12.05
C GLY A 42 -1.94 9.98 -11.05
N ILE A 43 -2.32 8.71 -10.95
CA ILE A 43 -3.39 8.19 -10.08
C ILE A 43 -2.90 6.96 -9.31
N ASN A 44 -3.36 6.80 -8.06
CA ASN A 44 -3.09 5.64 -7.21
C ASN A 44 -4.24 5.40 -6.25
N GLY A 45 -4.53 4.15 -5.94
CA GLY A 45 -5.46 3.81 -4.87
C GLY A 45 -6.00 2.40 -4.92
N THR A 46 -6.90 2.14 -3.98
CA THR A 46 -7.67 0.89 -3.91
C THR A 46 -9.14 1.24 -3.79
N ILE A 47 -9.96 0.59 -4.60
CA ILE A 47 -11.41 0.74 -4.64
C ILE A 47 -12.09 -0.62 -4.53
N ALA A 48 -13.30 -0.64 -4.00
CA ALA A 48 -14.10 -1.85 -3.90
C ALA A 48 -15.59 -1.54 -4.09
N GLY A 49 -16.30 -2.48 -4.70
CA GLY A 49 -17.73 -2.34 -4.94
C GLY A 49 -18.31 -3.51 -5.72
N PRO A 50 -19.55 -3.36 -6.20
CA PRO A 50 -20.15 -4.32 -7.14
C PRO A 50 -19.30 -4.42 -8.42
N ARG A 51 -19.18 -5.61 -9.00
CA ARG A 51 -18.40 -5.86 -10.23
C ARG A 51 -18.63 -4.81 -11.31
N ALA A 52 -19.89 -4.59 -11.67
CA ALA A 52 -20.24 -3.60 -12.70
C ALA A 52 -19.85 -2.16 -12.33
N GLY A 53 -19.83 -1.83 -11.03
CA GLY A 53 -19.36 -0.53 -10.54
C GLY A 53 -17.85 -0.37 -10.73
N ILE A 54 -17.08 -1.39 -10.35
CA ILE A 54 -15.62 -1.41 -10.55
C ILE A 54 -15.27 -1.32 -12.03
N ASP A 55 -15.92 -2.10 -12.89
CA ASP A 55 -15.68 -2.06 -14.34
C ASP A 55 -15.95 -0.67 -14.93
N ALA A 56 -17.04 -0.02 -14.51
CA ALA A 56 -17.36 1.33 -14.98
C ALA A 56 -16.32 2.38 -14.54
N VAL A 57 -15.85 2.30 -13.28
CA VAL A 57 -14.83 3.23 -12.76
C VAL A 57 -13.48 3.00 -13.45
N LEU A 58 -13.05 1.75 -13.63
CA LEU A 58 -11.82 1.41 -14.34
C LEU A 58 -11.86 1.85 -15.80
N ALA A 59 -12.98 1.66 -16.49
CA ALA A 59 -13.18 2.15 -17.86
C ALA A 59 -13.07 3.68 -17.95
N HIS A 60 -13.66 4.40 -16.96
CA HIS A 60 -13.54 5.86 -16.88
C HIS A 60 -12.09 6.29 -16.67
N ILE A 61 -11.34 5.64 -15.76
CA ILE A 61 -9.94 5.97 -15.50
C ILE A 61 -9.10 5.70 -16.74
N ARG A 62 -9.31 4.59 -17.46
CA ARG A 62 -8.62 4.30 -18.72
C ARG A 62 -8.88 5.32 -19.82
N ALA A 63 -10.04 5.99 -19.79
CA ALA A 63 -10.36 7.05 -20.74
C ALA A 63 -9.70 8.39 -20.39
N LEU A 64 -9.08 8.54 -19.21
CA LEU A 64 -8.33 9.73 -18.84
C LEU A 64 -7.05 9.85 -19.68
N PRO A 65 -6.54 11.08 -19.94
CA PRO A 65 -5.33 11.30 -20.72
C PRO A 65 -4.14 10.48 -20.20
N GLY A 66 -3.57 9.66 -21.05
CA GLY A 66 -2.40 8.84 -20.77
C GLY A 66 -2.63 7.64 -19.83
N CYS A 67 -3.90 7.23 -19.60
CA CYS A 67 -4.25 6.11 -18.74
C CYS A 67 -4.76 4.87 -19.50
N ALA A 68 -4.66 4.82 -20.82
CA ALA A 68 -5.16 3.70 -21.63
C ALA A 68 -4.58 2.34 -21.21
N ASP A 69 -3.31 2.33 -20.80
CA ASP A 69 -2.57 1.14 -20.39
C ASP A 69 -2.61 0.90 -18.87
N LEU A 70 -3.59 1.51 -18.18
CA LEU A 70 -3.76 1.28 -16.74
C LEU A 70 -3.90 -0.23 -16.46
N GLU A 71 -3.04 -0.72 -15.57
CA GLU A 71 -3.13 -2.06 -14.99
C GLU A 71 -3.66 -1.96 -13.55
N TRP A 72 -4.31 -3.02 -13.09
CA TRP A 72 -4.77 -3.14 -11.71
C TRP A 72 -4.71 -4.59 -11.25
N LYS A 73 -4.75 -4.78 -9.94
CA LYS A 73 -4.85 -6.09 -9.31
C LYS A 73 -6.23 -6.27 -8.73
N GLU A 74 -6.81 -7.44 -8.92
CA GLU A 74 -8.14 -7.76 -8.39
C GLU A 74 -8.03 -8.73 -7.21
N ALA A 75 -8.96 -8.55 -6.29
CA ALA A 75 -9.24 -9.49 -5.21
C ALA A 75 -10.75 -9.42 -4.90
N THR A 76 -11.22 -10.34 -4.09
CA THR A 76 -12.62 -10.36 -3.64
C THR A 76 -12.68 -10.34 -2.11
N SER A 77 -13.81 -9.84 -1.57
CA SER A 77 -14.12 -9.92 -0.15
C SER A 77 -15.62 -10.11 0.03
N ASP A 78 -16.01 -10.86 1.03
CA ASP A 78 -17.42 -11.03 1.41
C ASP A 78 -17.93 -9.86 2.26
N HIS A 79 -17.01 -9.10 2.87
CA HIS A 79 -17.28 -7.93 3.68
C HIS A 79 -16.87 -6.64 2.94
N PRO A 80 -17.53 -5.48 3.22
CA PRO A 80 -17.16 -4.23 2.59
C PRO A 80 -15.75 -3.78 3.03
N PRO A 81 -14.76 -3.75 2.10
CA PRO A 81 -13.37 -3.42 2.45
C PRO A 81 -13.17 -1.94 2.83
N PHE A 82 -14.13 -1.09 2.49
CA PHE A 82 -14.09 0.34 2.77
C PHE A 82 -15.45 0.86 3.22
N ALA A 83 -15.43 1.79 4.17
CA ALA A 83 -16.64 2.43 4.64
C ALA A 83 -17.14 3.56 3.73
N ARG A 84 -16.24 4.31 3.08
CA ARG A 84 -16.60 5.47 2.26
C ARG A 84 -15.68 5.62 1.04
N MET A 85 -16.12 6.47 0.08
CA MET A 85 -15.29 6.87 -1.07
C MET A 85 -14.53 8.16 -0.78
N LYS A 86 -13.25 8.19 -1.15
CA LYS A 86 -12.38 9.37 -1.06
C LYS A 86 -11.63 9.53 -2.38
N VAL A 87 -11.75 10.68 -3.04
CA VAL A 87 -10.87 11.10 -4.13
C VAL A 87 -10.08 12.31 -3.65
N ARG A 88 -8.77 12.15 -3.43
CA ARG A 88 -7.91 13.16 -2.81
C ARG A 88 -6.89 13.71 -3.79
N LEU A 89 -6.76 15.02 -3.80
CA LEU A 89 -5.64 15.68 -4.48
C LEU A 89 -4.40 15.61 -3.60
N LYS A 90 -3.29 15.25 -4.20
CA LYS A 90 -1.98 15.12 -3.56
C LYS A 90 -0.91 15.81 -4.42
N LYS A 91 0.26 16.07 -3.85
CA LYS A 91 1.44 16.50 -4.60
C LYS A 91 2.05 15.32 -5.37
N GLU A 92 2.03 14.15 -4.76
CA GLU A 92 2.56 12.88 -5.28
C GLU A 92 1.54 11.76 -5.03
N ILE A 93 1.42 10.81 -5.97
CA ILE A 93 0.55 9.63 -5.79
C ILE A 93 1.13 8.59 -4.84
N VAL A 94 2.45 8.61 -4.66
CA VAL A 94 3.19 7.95 -3.58
C VAL A 94 4.32 8.89 -3.16
N THR A 95 4.34 9.29 -1.89
CA THR A 95 5.19 10.41 -1.49
C THR A 95 6.60 9.92 -1.15
N MET A 96 7.58 10.39 -1.92
CA MET A 96 9.01 10.20 -1.69
C MET A 96 9.73 11.52 -1.35
N GLY A 97 9.17 12.65 -1.81
CA GLY A 97 9.73 13.98 -1.53
C GLY A 97 10.98 14.32 -2.36
N GLN A 98 11.18 13.64 -3.50
CA GLN A 98 12.32 13.86 -4.39
C GLN A 98 11.82 14.47 -5.71
N PRO A 99 12.05 15.76 -5.97
CA PRO A 99 11.47 16.47 -7.13
C PRO A 99 12.01 15.98 -8.48
N ASP A 100 13.23 15.41 -8.50
CA ASP A 100 13.89 14.95 -9.72
C ASP A 100 13.55 13.49 -10.09
N VAL A 101 12.72 12.82 -9.27
CA VAL A 101 12.28 11.45 -9.53
C VAL A 101 11.10 11.44 -10.49
N ASP A 102 11.32 10.96 -11.72
CA ASP A 102 10.30 10.80 -12.75
C ASP A 102 10.27 9.34 -13.28
N PRO A 103 9.38 8.49 -12.76
CA PRO A 103 9.25 7.10 -13.21
C PRO A 103 8.88 6.96 -14.69
N LYS A 104 8.30 7.99 -15.31
CA LYS A 104 8.01 7.99 -16.75
C LYS A 104 9.25 8.16 -17.64
N ALA A 105 10.30 8.75 -17.11
CA ALA A 105 11.54 8.94 -17.87
C ALA A 105 12.41 7.68 -17.82
N ARG A 106 12.51 7.05 -16.63
CA ARG A 106 13.36 5.86 -16.42
C ARG A 106 12.93 5.12 -15.15
N VAL A 107 12.93 3.80 -15.19
CA VAL A 107 12.75 2.91 -14.01
C VAL A 107 13.77 1.79 -14.06
N GLY A 108 13.92 1.04 -12.96
CA GLY A 108 14.71 -0.18 -12.94
C GLY A 108 14.11 -1.29 -13.81
N HIS A 109 14.84 -2.39 -13.94
CA HIS A 109 14.37 -3.54 -14.70
C HIS A 109 13.23 -4.25 -13.96
N TYR A 110 12.10 -4.45 -14.65
CA TYR A 110 11.01 -5.28 -14.14
C TYR A 110 11.42 -6.74 -14.15
N VAL A 111 11.14 -7.44 -13.05
CA VAL A 111 11.34 -8.89 -12.91
C VAL A 111 10.00 -9.53 -12.65
N GLU A 112 9.61 -10.48 -13.48
CA GLU A 112 8.37 -11.23 -13.31
C GLU A 112 8.43 -12.13 -12.05
N PRO A 113 7.29 -12.45 -11.41
CA PRO A 113 7.27 -13.29 -10.21
C PRO A 113 7.99 -14.63 -10.35
N GLU A 114 7.94 -15.25 -11.54
CA GLU A 114 8.58 -16.55 -11.82
C GLU A 114 10.12 -16.47 -11.76
N GLU A 115 10.70 -15.31 -12.11
CA GLU A 115 12.15 -15.09 -12.14
C GLU A 115 12.66 -14.48 -10.83
N TRP A 116 11.75 -14.00 -9.98
CA TRP A 116 12.11 -13.24 -8.78
C TRP A 116 12.94 -14.03 -7.78
N ASN A 117 12.56 -15.28 -7.51
CA ASN A 117 13.27 -16.14 -6.55
C ASN A 117 14.73 -16.42 -6.96
N ASP A 118 14.96 -16.60 -8.25
CA ASP A 118 16.31 -16.86 -8.76
C ASP A 118 17.17 -15.60 -8.65
N LEU A 119 16.61 -14.43 -8.95
CA LEU A 119 17.31 -13.17 -8.79
C LEU A 119 17.72 -12.93 -7.33
N ILE A 120 16.78 -13.04 -6.38
CA ILE A 120 17.04 -12.68 -4.98
C ILE A 120 17.94 -13.69 -4.23
N ARG A 121 18.05 -14.91 -4.74
CA ARG A 121 19.00 -15.93 -4.22
C ARG A 121 20.44 -15.73 -4.71
N SER A 122 20.65 -14.87 -5.70
CA SER A 122 22.00 -14.62 -6.23
C SER A 122 22.85 -13.88 -5.19
N PRO A 123 24.08 -14.35 -4.89
CA PRO A 123 24.90 -13.81 -3.80
C PRO A 123 25.39 -12.37 -4.04
N ASP A 124 25.37 -11.90 -5.28
CA ASP A 124 25.72 -10.56 -5.70
C ASP A 124 24.52 -9.59 -5.71
N VAL A 125 23.31 -10.06 -5.36
CA VAL A 125 22.12 -9.25 -5.27
C VAL A 125 21.83 -8.83 -3.82
N ALA A 126 21.54 -7.58 -3.60
CA ALA A 126 20.97 -7.07 -2.36
C ALA A 126 19.48 -6.81 -2.56
N VAL A 127 18.66 -7.44 -1.74
CA VAL A 127 17.20 -7.31 -1.78
C VAL A 127 16.76 -6.28 -0.75
N ILE A 128 16.00 -5.26 -1.15
CA ILE A 128 15.58 -4.17 -0.26
C ILE A 128 14.05 -4.08 -0.26
N ASP A 129 13.46 -4.18 0.92
CA ASP A 129 12.04 -3.92 1.13
C ASP A 129 11.80 -2.41 1.22
N THR A 130 11.06 -1.83 0.29
CA THR A 130 10.79 -0.38 0.26
C THR A 130 9.51 0.02 1.00
N ARG A 131 8.98 -0.90 1.82
CA ARG A 131 7.79 -0.67 2.63
C ARG A 131 8.15 0.00 3.97
N ASN A 132 7.12 0.40 4.69
CA ASN A 132 7.27 0.91 6.04
C ASN A 132 7.53 -0.25 7.02
N ASP A 133 8.19 0.03 8.13
CA ASP A 133 8.56 -0.91 9.19
C ASP A 133 7.41 -1.83 9.64
N TYR A 134 6.21 -1.26 9.88
CA TYR A 134 5.03 -2.02 10.32
C TYR A 134 4.51 -3.00 9.25
N GLU A 135 4.76 -2.73 7.96
CA GLU A 135 4.43 -3.65 6.87
C GLU A 135 5.44 -4.81 6.82
N VAL A 136 6.73 -4.49 7.03
CA VAL A 136 7.83 -5.47 7.05
C VAL A 136 7.69 -6.41 8.25
N ALA A 137 7.28 -5.88 9.40
CA ALA A 137 7.12 -6.64 10.65
C ALA A 137 6.17 -7.84 10.54
N ILE A 138 5.20 -7.82 9.63
CA ILE A 138 4.25 -8.94 9.44
C ILE A 138 4.60 -9.87 8.29
N GLY A 139 5.59 -9.54 7.49
CA GLY A 139 6.11 -10.41 6.44
C GLY A 139 7.01 -9.69 5.45
N THR A 140 8.00 -10.44 4.93
CA THR A 140 8.98 -9.96 3.94
C THR A 140 9.58 -11.13 3.19
N PHE A 141 10.38 -10.89 2.15
CA PHE A 141 11.16 -11.94 1.49
C PHE A 141 12.37 -12.36 2.31
N GLU A 142 12.69 -13.63 2.25
CA GLU A 142 13.88 -14.20 2.90
C GLU A 142 15.16 -13.43 2.48
N GLY A 143 15.92 -12.98 3.48
CA GLY A 143 17.19 -12.25 3.26
C GLY A 143 17.02 -10.79 2.82
N ALA A 144 15.80 -10.26 2.76
CA ALA A 144 15.59 -8.85 2.42
C ALA A 144 16.10 -7.92 3.53
N VAL A 145 16.68 -6.82 3.10
CA VAL A 145 17.08 -5.72 3.98
C VAL A 145 15.86 -4.88 4.31
N ASP A 146 15.58 -4.74 5.61
CA ASP A 146 14.59 -3.80 6.13
C ASP A 146 15.27 -2.44 6.40
N PRO A 147 14.88 -1.37 5.70
CA PRO A 147 15.34 -0.01 5.96
C PRO A 147 14.88 0.56 7.32
N GLN A 148 13.92 -0.07 7.99
CA GLN A 148 13.31 0.40 9.23
C GLN A 148 12.78 1.84 9.12
N THR A 149 12.16 2.16 8.00
CA THR A 149 11.60 3.48 7.74
C THR A 149 10.14 3.54 8.17
N GLU A 150 9.76 4.58 8.89
CA GLU A 150 8.36 4.81 9.28
C GLU A 150 7.50 5.23 8.09
N SER A 151 8.13 5.83 7.08
CA SER A 151 7.47 6.22 5.85
C SER A 151 8.40 6.12 4.64
N PHE A 152 7.83 5.96 3.45
CA PHE A 152 8.59 5.91 2.19
C PHE A 152 9.41 7.19 1.92
N ARG A 153 9.09 8.32 2.56
CA ARG A 153 9.86 9.57 2.50
C ARG A 153 11.25 9.44 3.10
N ASP A 154 11.45 8.50 4.01
CA ASP A 154 12.69 8.31 4.75
C ASP A 154 13.69 7.47 3.96
N PHE A 155 13.21 6.77 2.92
CA PHE A 155 14.02 5.91 2.07
C PHE A 155 15.24 6.63 1.43
N PRO A 156 15.13 7.84 0.86
CA PRO A 156 16.30 8.53 0.31
C PRO A 156 17.39 8.81 1.33
N ALA A 157 17.02 9.23 2.55
CA ALA A 157 17.99 9.48 3.62
C ALA A 157 18.62 8.17 4.12
N TRP A 158 17.83 7.10 4.24
CA TRP A 158 18.34 5.79 4.57
C TRP A 158 19.33 5.27 3.52
N TRP A 159 18.99 5.41 2.24
CA TRP A 159 19.87 5.00 1.14
C TRP A 159 21.21 5.75 1.23
N GLU A 160 21.19 7.06 1.38
CA GLU A 160 22.39 7.87 1.46
C GLU A 160 23.31 7.45 2.63
N ALA A 161 22.73 7.09 3.76
CA ALA A 161 23.46 6.62 4.94
C ALA A 161 24.01 5.18 4.81
N ASN A 162 23.46 4.36 3.90
CA ASN A 162 23.75 2.93 3.82
C ASN A 162 24.32 2.46 2.47
N LYS A 163 24.36 3.29 1.44
CA LYS A 163 24.74 2.91 0.06
C LYS A 163 26.08 2.20 -0.05
N ASP A 164 27.04 2.54 0.81
CA ASP A 164 28.38 1.92 0.80
C ASP A 164 28.34 0.41 1.13
N ARG A 165 27.30 -0.05 1.87
CA ARG A 165 27.09 -1.48 2.16
C ARG A 165 26.73 -2.29 0.92
N PHE A 166 26.28 -1.62 -0.12
CA PHE A 166 25.79 -2.23 -1.37
C PHE A 166 26.75 -2.02 -2.55
N HIS A 167 27.96 -1.57 -2.26
CA HIS A 167 28.98 -1.40 -3.29
C HIS A 167 29.21 -2.73 -4.04
N ASN A 168 29.21 -2.68 -5.38
CA ASN A 168 29.33 -3.84 -6.25
C ASN A 168 28.18 -4.87 -6.14
N LYS A 169 27.01 -4.49 -5.63
CA LYS A 169 25.83 -5.33 -5.62
C LYS A 169 24.83 -4.84 -6.68
N ARG A 170 24.15 -5.80 -7.31
CA ARG A 170 22.89 -5.55 -8.01
C ARG A 170 21.82 -5.30 -6.96
N ILE A 171 20.92 -4.36 -7.19
CA ILE A 171 19.87 -4.01 -6.23
C ILE A 171 18.54 -4.50 -6.73
N ALA A 172 17.86 -5.34 -5.96
CA ALA A 172 16.51 -5.78 -6.22
C ALA A 172 15.55 -5.19 -5.17
N MET A 173 14.47 -4.55 -5.60
CA MET A 173 13.52 -3.88 -4.71
C MET A 173 12.10 -4.39 -4.90
N PHE A 174 11.32 -4.36 -3.84
CA PHE A 174 9.92 -4.73 -3.87
C PHE A 174 9.09 -3.87 -2.91
N CYS A 175 7.79 -3.82 -3.17
CA CYS A 175 6.79 -3.28 -2.26
C CYS A 175 5.45 -3.98 -2.49
N THR A 176 4.40 -3.61 -1.77
CA THR A 176 3.09 -4.24 -1.82
C THR A 176 2.55 -4.39 -3.25
N GLY A 177 2.47 -3.31 -4.03
CA GLY A 177 1.86 -3.31 -5.36
C GLY A 177 2.77 -2.87 -6.51
N GLY A 178 4.04 -2.48 -6.23
CA GLY A 178 5.00 -2.01 -7.23
C GLY A 178 5.23 -0.49 -7.25
N ILE A 179 4.28 0.33 -6.84
CA ILE A 179 4.32 1.80 -7.02
C ILE A 179 5.52 2.48 -6.35
N ARG A 180 5.93 2.07 -5.14
CA ARG A 180 7.09 2.64 -4.46
C ARG A 180 8.38 2.32 -5.23
N CYS A 181 8.44 1.12 -5.81
CA CYS A 181 9.59 0.68 -6.58
C CYS A 181 9.79 1.47 -7.87
N GLU A 182 8.73 1.93 -8.51
CA GLU A 182 8.86 2.85 -9.66
C GLU A 182 9.71 4.08 -9.30
N LYS A 183 9.44 4.69 -8.14
CA LYS A 183 10.18 5.85 -7.66
C LYS A 183 11.55 5.50 -7.09
N SER A 184 11.65 4.46 -6.25
CA SER A 184 12.93 4.12 -5.62
C SER A 184 13.97 3.62 -6.62
N THR A 185 13.56 2.86 -7.65
CA THR A 185 14.49 2.45 -8.70
C THR A 185 14.96 3.63 -9.55
N ASN A 186 14.04 4.54 -9.93
CA ASN A 186 14.41 5.78 -10.61
C ASN A 186 15.41 6.58 -9.79
N PHE A 187 15.16 6.72 -8.49
CA PHE A 187 16.05 7.43 -7.57
C PHE A 187 17.45 6.80 -7.52
N LEU A 188 17.55 5.47 -7.34
CA LEU A 188 18.84 4.77 -7.29
C LEU A 188 19.62 4.89 -8.61
N LEU A 189 18.95 4.78 -9.75
CA LEU A 189 19.54 5.00 -11.06
C LEU A 189 20.07 6.44 -11.20
N GLY A 190 19.38 7.43 -10.60
CA GLY A 190 19.84 8.82 -10.51
C GLY A 190 21.06 8.99 -9.60
N GLN A 191 21.25 8.11 -8.61
CA GLN A 191 22.44 8.07 -7.74
C GLN A 191 23.63 7.29 -8.34
N GLY A 192 23.51 6.82 -9.59
CA GLY A 192 24.58 6.11 -10.28
C GLY A 192 24.63 4.60 -10.02
N VAL A 193 23.61 4.00 -9.42
CA VAL A 193 23.50 2.53 -9.34
C VAL A 193 23.15 2.01 -10.72
N GLU A 194 23.97 1.13 -11.28
CA GLU A 194 23.84 0.68 -12.67
C GLU A 194 22.75 -0.39 -12.84
N GLU A 195 22.73 -1.40 -11.95
CA GLU A 195 21.83 -2.55 -12.05
C GLU A 195 20.78 -2.53 -10.94
N VAL A 196 19.60 -2.03 -11.26
CA VAL A 196 18.47 -1.90 -10.34
C VAL A 196 17.27 -2.65 -10.91
N TYR A 197 16.73 -3.55 -10.11
CA TYR A 197 15.62 -4.43 -10.45
C TYR A 197 14.45 -4.19 -9.51
N HIS A 198 13.23 -4.48 -9.95
CA HIS A 198 12.07 -4.50 -9.06
C HIS A 198 11.02 -5.54 -9.47
N LEU A 199 10.35 -6.08 -8.45
CA LEU A 199 9.31 -7.08 -8.62
C LEU A 199 8.10 -6.47 -9.32
N LYS A 200 7.81 -6.95 -10.54
CA LYS A 200 6.67 -6.48 -11.34
C LYS A 200 5.36 -6.84 -10.66
N GLY A 201 4.54 -5.84 -10.44
CA GLY A 201 3.27 -6.01 -9.74
C GLY A 201 3.41 -6.16 -8.21
N GLY A 202 4.63 -6.17 -7.67
CA GLY A 202 4.91 -6.24 -6.24
C GLY A 202 4.52 -7.57 -5.60
N ILE A 203 4.51 -7.57 -4.27
CA ILE A 203 4.21 -8.75 -3.44
C ILE A 203 2.83 -9.34 -3.79
N LEU A 204 1.83 -8.51 -4.06
CA LEU A 204 0.48 -8.99 -4.34
C LEU A 204 0.44 -9.90 -5.57
N ARG A 205 1.14 -9.51 -6.65
CA ARG A 205 1.20 -10.36 -7.85
C ARG A 205 2.02 -11.62 -7.60
N TYR A 206 3.10 -11.52 -6.84
CA TYR A 206 3.90 -12.68 -6.46
C TYR A 206 3.10 -13.69 -5.63
N LEU A 207 2.34 -13.24 -4.64
CA LEU A 207 1.49 -14.12 -3.82
C LEU A 207 0.30 -14.72 -4.59
N GLU A 208 -0.15 -14.07 -5.65
CA GLU A 208 -1.20 -14.56 -6.53
C GLU A 208 -0.68 -15.66 -7.48
N GLU A 209 0.51 -15.46 -8.08
CA GLU A 209 1.06 -16.30 -9.15
C GLU A 209 2.00 -17.39 -8.64
N THR A 210 2.69 -17.16 -7.49
CA THR A 210 3.68 -18.13 -6.97
C THR A 210 3.04 -19.10 -5.97
N PRO A 211 3.09 -20.41 -6.20
CA PRO A 211 2.63 -21.41 -5.24
C PRO A 211 3.39 -21.30 -3.90
N ALA A 212 2.70 -21.54 -2.78
CA ALA A 212 3.28 -21.40 -1.45
C ALA A 212 4.53 -22.27 -1.22
N GLU A 213 4.57 -23.47 -1.80
CA GLU A 213 5.70 -24.40 -1.72
C GLU A 213 6.97 -23.91 -2.45
N ASN A 214 6.82 -22.97 -3.38
CA ASN A 214 7.92 -22.40 -4.14
C ASN A 214 8.29 -20.98 -3.67
N SER A 215 7.58 -20.49 -2.65
CA SER A 215 7.69 -19.11 -2.20
C SER A 215 8.92 -18.89 -1.31
N THR A 216 9.57 -17.75 -1.49
CA THR A 216 10.55 -17.17 -0.56
C THR A 216 9.95 -16.09 0.33
N TRP A 217 8.65 -15.82 0.18
CA TRP A 217 7.92 -14.90 1.04
C TRP A 217 7.65 -15.54 2.40
N GLN A 218 7.85 -14.77 3.47
CA GLN A 218 7.60 -15.19 4.85
C GLN A 218 6.55 -14.26 5.47
N GLY A 219 5.54 -14.83 6.12
CA GLY A 219 4.47 -14.09 6.78
C GLY A 219 3.39 -13.57 5.84
N GLU A 220 2.77 -12.44 6.19
CA GLU A 220 1.63 -11.84 5.52
C GLU A 220 1.99 -10.52 4.83
N CYS A 221 1.30 -10.17 3.76
CA CYS A 221 1.44 -8.89 3.09
C CYS A 221 0.40 -7.90 3.59
N PHE A 222 0.84 -6.79 4.19
CA PHE A 222 -0.06 -5.70 4.60
C PHE A 222 -0.77 -5.09 3.39
N VAL A 223 -2.09 -4.89 3.52
CA VAL A 223 -2.94 -4.20 2.54
C VAL A 223 -3.67 -3.02 3.19
N PHE A 224 -3.96 -1.98 2.39
CA PHE A 224 -4.51 -0.71 2.88
C PHE A 224 -6.05 -0.68 2.84
N ASP A 225 -6.68 -1.82 3.16
CA ASP A 225 -8.13 -1.96 3.31
C ASP A 225 -8.47 -2.76 4.57
N ASN A 226 -9.76 -3.01 4.84
CA ASN A 226 -10.19 -3.65 6.08
C ASN A 226 -9.78 -5.12 6.23
N ARG A 227 -9.19 -5.74 5.21
CA ARG A 227 -8.57 -7.08 5.33
C ARG A 227 -7.25 -7.04 6.09
N VAL A 228 -6.61 -5.86 6.18
CA VAL A 228 -5.34 -5.59 6.86
C VAL A 228 -4.15 -6.37 6.29
N SER A 229 -4.28 -7.68 6.08
CA SER A 229 -3.23 -8.52 5.50
C SER A 229 -3.78 -9.58 4.57
N VAL A 230 -2.93 -10.06 3.65
CA VAL A 230 -3.22 -11.18 2.75
C VAL A 230 -2.01 -12.09 2.63
N GLY A 231 -2.27 -13.38 2.50
CA GLY A 231 -1.29 -14.41 2.19
C GLY A 231 -1.37 -14.91 0.75
N HIS A 232 -0.82 -16.11 0.49
CA HIS A 232 -0.87 -16.76 -0.83
C HIS A 232 -2.29 -16.92 -1.37
N GLY A 233 -2.45 -16.66 -2.67
CA GLY A 233 -3.74 -16.62 -3.34
C GLY A 233 -4.58 -15.41 -2.92
N LEU A 234 -3.96 -14.39 -2.35
CA LEU A 234 -4.58 -13.16 -1.83
C LEU A 234 -5.69 -13.42 -0.80
N LYS A 235 -5.60 -14.54 -0.10
CA LYS A 235 -6.52 -14.89 1.00
C LYS A 235 -6.29 -13.95 2.17
N GLU A 236 -7.40 -13.54 2.82
CA GLU A 236 -7.36 -12.69 4.00
C GLU A 236 -6.56 -13.36 5.14
N GLY A 237 -5.64 -12.61 5.73
CA GLY A 237 -4.77 -13.05 6.79
C GLY A 237 -5.38 -12.86 8.19
N PRO A 238 -4.63 -13.20 9.25
CA PRO A 238 -5.15 -13.20 10.63
C PRO A 238 -5.07 -11.83 11.32
N TYR A 239 -4.53 -10.80 10.66
CA TYR A 239 -4.29 -9.51 11.29
C TYR A 239 -5.53 -8.62 11.28
N ASP A 240 -5.72 -7.90 12.39
CA ASP A 240 -6.63 -6.77 12.52
C ASP A 240 -5.83 -5.47 12.64
N LEU A 241 -6.50 -4.33 12.66
CA LEU A 241 -5.87 -3.02 12.71
C LEU A 241 -6.05 -2.35 14.07
N CYS A 242 -4.97 -1.93 14.69
CA CYS A 242 -5.08 -1.01 15.82
C CYS A 242 -5.62 0.33 15.34
N HIS A 243 -6.86 0.69 15.72
CA HIS A 243 -7.47 1.95 15.29
C HIS A 243 -6.89 3.21 15.97
N GLY A 244 -5.96 3.04 16.92
CA GLY A 244 -5.12 4.12 17.48
C GLY A 244 -3.99 4.49 16.53
N CYS A 245 -3.04 3.58 16.30
CA CYS A 245 -1.83 3.82 15.51
C CYS A 245 -1.85 3.30 14.07
N ARG A 246 -2.83 2.48 13.69
CA ARG A 246 -2.97 1.86 12.37
C ARG A 246 -1.94 0.77 12.05
N ARG A 247 -1.21 0.27 13.05
CA ARG A 247 -0.35 -0.90 12.89
C ARG A 247 -1.17 -2.19 12.99
N PRO A 248 -0.75 -3.27 12.28
CA PRO A 248 -1.41 -4.58 12.36
C PRO A 248 -1.23 -5.21 13.74
N ILE A 249 -2.26 -5.90 14.22
CA ILE A 249 -2.28 -6.64 15.49
C ILE A 249 -2.98 -7.98 15.29
N LEU A 250 -2.58 -8.99 16.05
CA LEU A 250 -3.25 -10.28 16.09
C LEU A 250 -4.39 -10.30 17.15
N GLU A 251 -5.26 -11.29 17.05
CA GLU A 251 -6.32 -11.45 18.05
C GLU A 251 -5.76 -11.63 19.48
N GLU A 252 -4.63 -12.33 19.61
CA GLU A 252 -3.94 -12.52 20.89
C GLU A 252 -3.41 -11.20 21.48
N ASP A 253 -3.05 -10.23 20.66
CA ASP A 253 -2.59 -8.91 21.11
C ASP A 253 -3.71 -8.10 21.78
N LYS A 254 -4.97 -8.40 21.44
CA LYS A 254 -6.13 -7.77 22.05
C LYS A 254 -6.37 -8.22 23.50
N ALA A 255 -5.72 -9.32 23.93
CA ALA A 255 -5.75 -9.78 25.33
C ALA A 255 -4.69 -9.10 26.22
N ARG A 256 -3.78 -8.32 25.63
CA ARG A 256 -2.71 -7.62 26.37
C ARG A 256 -3.25 -6.43 27.16
N PRO A 257 -2.63 -6.09 28.32
CA PRO A 257 -3.05 -4.96 29.14
C PRO A 257 -2.92 -3.59 28.43
N GLU A 258 -2.05 -3.48 27.42
CA GLU A 258 -1.84 -2.27 26.61
C GLU A 258 -2.97 -2.04 25.59
N TYR A 259 -3.81 -3.06 25.35
CA TYR A 259 -4.86 -2.95 24.35
C TYR A 259 -6.11 -2.31 24.92
N GLU A 260 -6.51 -1.21 24.30
CA GLU A 260 -7.81 -0.58 24.49
C GLU A 260 -8.44 -0.35 23.11
N ALA A 261 -9.58 -0.98 22.86
CA ALA A 261 -10.23 -0.99 21.55
C ALA A 261 -10.39 0.43 20.96
N GLY A 262 -9.79 0.67 19.80
CA GLY A 262 -9.80 1.96 19.12
C GLY A 262 -8.93 3.05 19.74
N VAL A 263 -8.18 2.77 20.78
CA VAL A 263 -7.36 3.76 21.52
C VAL A 263 -5.88 3.42 21.46
N SER A 264 -5.49 2.21 21.88
CA SER A 264 -4.08 1.80 21.99
C SER A 264 -3.88 0.31 21.74
N CYS A 265 -2.64 -0.08 21.49
CA CYS A 265 -2.13 -1.44 21.52
C CYS A 265 -0.68 -1.43 22.06
N HIS A 266 -0.06 -2.60 22.18
CA HIS A 266 1.31 -2.76 22.65
C HIS A 266 2.35 -1.98 21.82
N HIS A 267 2.06 -1.68 20.54
CA HIS A 267 2.95 -0.86 19.72
C HIS A 267 2.90 0.65 20.05
N CYS A 268 1.76 1.16 20.51
CA CYS A 268 1.56 2.61 20.61
C CYS A 268 1.17 3.12 21.99
N ILE A 269 1.12 2.26 22.99
CA ILE A 269 0.71 2.65 24.36
C ILE A 269 1.61 3.76 24.92
N ASP A 270 2.91 3.70 24.63
CA ASP A 270 3.90 4.68 25.12
C ASP A 270 4.17 5.80 24.10
N GLU A 271 3.76 5.63 22.83
CA GLU A 271 3.93 6.62 21.77
C GLU A 271 2.78 7.66 21.73
N THR A 272 1.59 7.27 22.22
CA THR A 272 0.39 8.11 22.14
C THR A 272 0.21 8.92 23.42
N SER A 273 0.04 10.23 23.29
CA SER A 273 -0.19 11.12 24.44
C SER A 273 -1.52 10.81 25.15
N ASP A 274 -1.63 11.16 26.43
CA ASP A 274 -2.87 11.01 27.19
C ASP A 274 -4.03 11.84 26.60
N GLU A 275 -3.71 13.00 26.01
CA GLU A 275 -4.69 13.83 25.31
C GLU A 275 -5.22 13.13 24.05
N ASP A 276 -4.35 12.51 23.26
CA ASP A 276 -4.76 11.73 22.09
C ASP A 276 -5.57 10.50 22.48
N LYS A 277 -5.17 9.77 23.54
CA LYS A 277 -5.94 8.64 24.08
C LYS A 277 -7.33 9.09 24.53
N ALA A 278 -7.45 10.22 25.21
CA ALA A 278 -8.75 10.78 25.62
C ALA A 278 -9.62 11.11 24.39
N ARG A 279 -9.05 11.71 23.35
CA ARG A 279 -9.74 12.00 22.08
C ARG A 279 -10.18 10.72 21.36
N PHE A 280 -9.36 9.67 21.39
CA PHE A 280 -9.71 8.38 20.79
C PHE A 280 -10.84 7.69 21.56
N ARG A 281 -10.83 7.74 22.91
CA ARG A 281 -11.93 7.25 23.73
C ARG A 281 -13.26 7.95 23.44
N GLU A 282 -13.24 9.28 23.31
CA GLU A 282 -14.44 10.03 22.94
C GLU A 282 -14.95 9.62 21.54
N ARG A 283 -14.06 9.42 20.57
CA ARG A 283 -14.41 8.87 19.25
C ARG A 283 -15.11 7.51 19.36
N GLN A 284 -14.55 6.57 20.17
CA GLN A 284 -15.15 5.25 20.37
C GLN A 284 -16.53 5.33 21.02
N LYS A 285 -16.68 6.20 22.01
CA LYS A 285 -17.98 6.47 22.62
C LYS A 285 -19.03 6.96 21.61
N GLN A 286 -18.66 7.87 20.72
CA GLN A 286 -19.55 8.35 19.68
C GLN A 286 -19.91 7.26 18.66
N ILE A 287 -18.96 6.38 18.32
CA ILE A 287 -19.22 5.21 17.47
C ILE A 287 -20.25 4.28 18.15
N ALA A 288 -20.05 3.94 19.40
CA ALA A 288 -20.97 3.08 20.16
C ALA A 288 -22.37 3.69 20.28
N LEU A 289 -22.48 4.99 20.53
CA LEU A 289 -23.75 5.70 20.58
C LEU A 289 -24.49 5.71 19.23
N ALA A 290 -23.78 5.88 18.13
CA ALA A 290 -24.37 5.80 16.80
C ALA A 290 -24.87 4.39 16.49
N GLN A 291 -24.09 3.35 16.82
CA GLN A 291 -24.52 1.95 16.70
C GLN A 291 -25.80 1.65 17.48
N THR A 292 -25.91 2.14 18.72
CA THR A 292 -27.12 1.97 19.54
C THR A 292 -28.35 2.63 18.92
N ARG A 293 -28.17 3.70 18.14
CA ARG A 293 -29.24 4.39 17.40
C ARG A 293 -29.54 3.77 16.03
N GLY A 294 -28.82 2.71 15.63
CA GLY A 294 -28.91 2.15 14.29
C GLY A 294 -28.32 3.06 13.21
N GLU A 295 -27.53 4.06 13.60
CA GLU A 295 -26.86 5.00 12.71
C GLU A 295 -25.40 4.58 12.49
N ARG A 296 -24.88 4.89 11.30
CA ARG A 296 -23.44 4.68 11.02
C ARG A 296 -22.66 5.94 11.37
N HIS A 297 -21.76 5.85 12.34
CA HIS A 297 -20.85 6.94 12.65
C HIS A 297 -19.82 7.13 11.54
N LEU A 298 -19.53 8.37 11.14
CA LEU A 298 -18.58 8.69 10.06
C LEU A 298 -17.14 8.24 10.35
N ALA A 299 -16.80 8.01 11.63
CA ALA A 299 -15.49 7.53 12.08
C ALA A 299 -15.49 6.03 12.45
N ALA A 300 -16.59 5.32 12.22
CA ALA A 300 -16.64 3.86 12.37
C ALA A 300 -15.94 3.21 11.16
N GLU A 301 -14.67 3.26 11.17
CA GLU A 301 -13.75 2.58 10.24
C GLU A 301 -12.63 1.97 11.03
#